data_2ad89cc9c0e80a4578fb47340f4b9c30
#
_entry.id   2ad89cc9c0e80a4578fb47340f4b9c30
#
_cell.length_a   1.000
_cell.length_b   1.000
_cell.length_c   1.000
_cell.angle_alpha   90.00
_cell.angle_beta   90.00
_cell.angle_gamma   90.00
#
_symmetry.space_group_name_H-M   'P 1'
#
loop_
_entity.id
_entity.type
_entity.pdbx_description
1 polymer ?
#
loop_
_entity_poly.entity_id
_entity_poly.type
_entity_poly.pdbx_seq_one_letter_code
_entity_poly.pdbx_strand_id
1 'polypeptide(L)'
;MNVTDLSRARAFYEGVLGLKVDQDFPGEKLRLRIGETDRLVLRPPLPGTPSGDRFSEQRIGLDHLAIGVSSYQELERLADVLRRNGVAADLHHDPMGPAIVTFRDPDNIQWELFEQT
;
A
#
# COMPACT_ATOMS: atom_id res chain seq x y z
N MET A 1 0.76 7.99 -7.11
CA MET A 1 1.93 7.48 -6.39
C MET A 1 2.94 6.97 -7.39
N ASN A 2 4.18 7.39 -7.30
CA ASN A 2 5.24 6.93 -8.21
C ASN A 2 5.92 5.72 -7.61
N VAL A 3 6.13 4.69 -8.44
CA VAL A 3 6.75 3.43 -8.02
C VAL A 3 7.93 3.12 -8.93
N THR A 4 8.86 2.30 -8.46
CA THR A 4 10.04 1.94 -9.26
C THR A 4 9.66 1.09 -10.47
N ASP A 5 8.71 0.16 -10.31
CA ASP A 5 8.33 -0.83 -11.32
C ASP A 5 6.83 -1.11 -11.23
N LEU A 6 6.07 -0.77 -12.28
CA LEU A 6 4.63 -0.97 -12.29
C LEU A 6 4.23 -2.44 -12.15
N SER A 7 4.96 -3.36 -12.76
CA SER A 7 4.66 -4.79 -12.68
C SER A 7 4.86 -5.32 -11.26
N ARG A 8 5.92 -4.90 -10.60
CA ARG A 8 6.20 -5.26 -9.21
C ARG A 8 5.16 -4.67 -8.27
N ALA A 9 4.79 -3.41 -8.47
CA ALA A 9 3.76 -2.75 -7.68
C ALA A 9 2.40 -3.43 -7.89
N ARG A 10 2.05 -3.78 -9.12
CA ARG A 10 0.82 -4.52 -9.42
C ARG A 10 0.76 -5.85 -8.69
N ALA A 11 1.85 -6.62 -8.73
CA ALA A 11 1.93 -7.91 -8.03
C ALA A 11 1.66 -7.75 -6.53
N PHE A 12 2.09 -6.64 -5.95
CA PHE A 12 1.85 -6.34 -4.53
C PHE A 12 0.41 -5.86 -4.28
N TYR A 13 -0.02 -4.79 -4.95
CA TYR A 13 -1.31 -4.17 -4.64
C TYR A 13 -2.51 -5.01 -5.11
N GLU A 14 -2.42 -5.60 -6.29
CA GLU A 14 -3.46 -6.50 -6.79
C GLU A 14 -3.26 -7.92 -6.24
N GLY A 15 -2.05 -8.47 -6.37
CA GLY A 15 -1.80 -9.87 -6.05
C GLY A 15 -1.79 -10.18 -4.56
N VAL A 16 -1.18 -9.34 -3.73
CA VAL A 16 -1.08 -9.57 -2.28
C VAL A 16 -2.24 -8.91 -1.53
N LEU A 17 -2.44 -7.60 -1.72
CA LEU A 17 -3.50 -6.87 -1.02
C LEU A 17 -4.89 -7.10 -1.61
N GLY A 18 -5.01 -7.59 -2.84
CA GLY A 18 -6.29 -7.91 -3.45
C GLY A 18 -7.07 -6.70 -3.95
N LEU A 19 -6.42 -5.56 -4.17
CA LEU A 19 -7.07 -4.40 -4.75
C LEU A 19 -7.40 -4.66 -6.23
N LYS A 20 -8.55 -4.15 -6.69
CA LYS A 20 -8.99 -4.39 -8.06
C LYS A 20 -8.45 -3.31 -8.99
N VAL A 21 -7.83 -3.74 -10.08
CA VAL A 21 -7.43 -2.85 -11.17
C VAL A 21 -8.68 -2.45 -11.96
N ASP A 22 -8.88 -1.15 -12.16
CA ASP A 22 -9.98 -0.64 -12.99
C ASP A 22 -9.53 0.19 -14.19
N GLN A 23 -8.25 0.55 -14.29
CA GLN A 23 -7.64 1.08 -15.52
C GLN A 23 -6.20 0.60 -15.61
N ASP A 24 -5.82 0.15 -16.80
CA ASP A 24 -4.46 -0.28 -17.09
C ASP A 24 -4.01 0.36 -18.40
N PHE A 25 -3.04 1.28 -18.29
CA PHE A 25 -2.36 1.87 -19.43
C PHE A 25 -0.91 1.42 -19.38
N PRO A 26 -0.55 0.33 -20.12
CA PRO A 26 0.77 -0.30 -19.99
C PRO A 26 1.91 0.70 -20.14
N GLY A 27 2.84 0.68 -19.19
CA GLY A 27 3.99 1.57 -19.15
C GLY A 27 3.69 3.01 -18.71
N GLU A 28 2.43 3.38 -18.55
CA GLU A 28 2.04 4.76 -18.21
C GLU A 28 1.45 4.89 -16.80
N LYS A 29 0.42 4.12 -16.51
CA LYS A 29 -0.22 4.13 -15.20
C LYS A 29 -1.09 2.91 -14.98
N LEU A 30 -1.29 2.59 -13.73
CA LEU A 30 -2.22 1.58 -13.25
C LEU A 30 -3.11 2.22 -12.19
N ARG A 31 -4.43 2.06 -12.34
CA ARG A 31 -5.37 2.55 -11.34
C ARG A 31 -6.07 1.38 -10.66
N LEU A 32 -6.07 1.39 -9.33
CA LEU A 32 -6.72 0.37 -8.52
C LEU A 32 -7.81 1.02 -7.65
N ARG A 33 -8.82 0.24 -7.32
CA ARG A 33 -9.91 0.70 -6.46
C ARG A 33 -9.57 0.47 -5.00
N ILE A 34 -9.86 1.47 -4.19
CA ILE A 34 -9.84 1.38 -2.73
C ILE A 34 -11.27 1.63 -2.25
N GLY A 35 -11.94 0.59 -1.74
CA GLY A 35 -13.35 0.69 -1.40
C GLY A 35 -14.21 1.02 -2.62
N GLU A 36 -15.28 1.78 -2.40
CA GLU A 36 -16.24 2.10 -3.45
C GLU A 36 -15.92 3.39 -4.19
N THR A 37 -15.28 4.35 -3.53
CA THR A 37 -15.12 5.70 -4.05
C THR A 37 -13.69 6.13 -4.31
N ASP A 38 -12.72 5.53 -3.64
CA ASP A 38 -11.33 5.97 -3.71
C ASP A 38 -10.52 5.18 -4.73
N ARG A 39 -9.46 5.79 -5.20
CA ARG A 39 -8.56 5.20 -6.20
C ARG A 39 -7.11 5.39 -5.80
N LEU A 40 -6.31 4.37 -6.09
CA LEU A 40 -4.86 4.44 -6.02
C LEU A 40 -4.31 4.43 -7.44
N VAL A 41 -3.63 5.49 -7.83
CA VAL A 41 -2.98 5.58 -9.15
C VAL A 41 -1.49 5.36 -8.98
N LEU A 42 -0.95 4.37 -9.68
CA LEU A 42 0.46 4.06 -9.71
C LEU A 42 1.06 4.51 -11.04
N ARG A 43 2.22 5.15 -10.99
CA ARG A 43 2.96 5.62 -12.16
C ARG A 43 4.41 5.18 -12.08
N PRO A 44 5.08 4.97 -13.22
CA PRO A 44 6.51 4.74 -13.22
C PRO A 44 7.26 5.99 -12.76
N PRO A 45 8.58 5.90 -12.51
CA PRO A 45 9.37 7.05 -12.10
C PRO A 45 9.27 8.19 -13.11
N LEU A 46 9.18 9.42 -12.61
CA LEU A 46 9.23 10.61 -13.45
C LEU A 46 10.64 10.83 -14.01
N PRO A 47 10.77 11.50 -15.17
CA PRO A 47 12.09 11.87 -15.68
C PRO A 47 12.88 12.63 -14.61
N GLY A 48 14.15 12.27 -14.44
CA GLY A 48 15.00 12.89 -13.41
C GLY A 48 14.99 12.21 -12.06
N THR A 49 14.18 11.17 -11.89
CA THR A 49 14.22 10.36 -10.65
C THR A 49 15.61 9.72 -10.51
N PRO A 50 16.27 9.88 -9.34
CA PRO A 50 17.57 9.24 -9.13
C PRO A 50 17.50 7.73 -9.26
N SER A 51 18.55 7.13 -9.84
CA SER A 51 18.68 5.68 -9.90
C SER A 51 18.74 5.09 -8.49
N GLY A 52 17.96 4.03 -8.24
CA GLY A 52 17.91 3.40 -6.92
C GLY A 52 17.16 4.19 -5.86
N ASP A 53 16.38 5.19 -6.26
CA ASP A 53 15.58 5.98 -5.33
C ASP A 53 14.59 5.09 -4.56
N ARG A 54 14.36 5.46 -3.31
CA ARG A 54 13.53 4.68 -2.39
C ARG A 54 12.79 5.63 -1.45
N PHE A 55 11.53 5.36 -1.18
CA PHE A 55 10.76 6.16 -0.23
C PHE A 55 11.40 6.15 1.15
N SER A 56 11.37 7.31 1.79
CA SER A 56 11.78 7.47 3.18
C SER A 56 10.93 8.54 3.85
N GLU A 57 10.32 8.21 4.96
CA GLU A 57 9.58 9.14 5.81
C GLU A 57 10.50 10.13 6.57
N GLN A 58 11.80 9.96 6.46
CA GLN A 58 12.76 10.92 7.04
C GLN A 58 12.86 12.21 6.22
N ARG A 59 12.26 12.22 5.03
CA ARG A 59 12.20 13.43 4.21
C ARG A 59 10.92 14.20 4.50
N ILE A 60 10.96 15.51 4.28
CA ILE A 60 9.75 16.32 4.37
C ILE A 60 8.75 15.85 3.31
N GLY A 61 7.52 15.58 3.73
CA GLY A 61 6.46 15.07 2.87
C GLY A 61 5.59 14.07 3.62
N LEU A 62 5.38 12.91 3.01
CA LEU A 62 4.53 11.88 3.60
C LEU A 62 5.30 11.06 4.64
N ASP A 63 4.61 10.71 5.73
CA ASP A 63 5.05 9.70 6.67
C ASP A 63 4.50 8.32 6.27
N HIS A 64 3.20 8.24 6.06
CA HIS A 64 2.52 7.01 5.65
C HIS A 64 1.18 7.31 4.98
N LEU A 65 0.60 6.28 4.40
CA LEU A 65 -0.77 6.29 3.89
C LEU A 65 -1.60 5.32 4.73
N ALA A 66 -2.86 5.63 4.94
CA ALA A 66 -3.73 4.79 5.75
C ALA A 66 -5.03 4.46 5.01
N ILE A 67 -5.48 3.22 5.13
CA ILE A 67 -6.74 2.75 4.55
C ILE A 67 -7.58 2.10 5.65
N GLY A 68 -8.86 2.50 5.72
CA GLY A 68 -9.82 1.87 6.60
C GLY A 68 -10.30 0.53 6.05
N VAL A 69 -10.41 -0.46 6.92
CA VAL A 69 -11.01 -1.77 6.61
C VAL A 69 -12.22 -2.01 7.49
N SER A 70 -13.10 -2.92 7.06
CA SER A 70 -14.44 -3.05 7.63
C SER A 70 -14.48 -3.66 9.02
N SER A 71 -13.47 -4.45 9.42
CA SER A 71 -13.50 -5.16 10.70
C SER A 71 -12.11 -5.57 11.16
N TYR A 72 -12.00 -5.89 12.45
CA TYR A 72 -10.80 -6.47 13.02
C TYR A 72 -10.42 -7.80 12.34
N GLN A 73 -11.40 -8.62 12.03
CA GLN A 73 -11.18 -9.89 11.33
C GLN A 73 -10.52 -9.67 9.96
N GLU A 74 -10.91 -8.61 9.27
CA GLU A 74 -10.31 -8.25 7.98
C GLU A 74 -8.86 -7.78 8.18
N LEU A 75 -8.55 -7.05 9.25
CA LEU A 75 -7.17 -6.70 9.61
C LEU A 75 -6.31 -7.95 9.84
N GLU A 76 -6.84 -8.91 10.61
CA GLU A 76 -6.13 -10.17 10.86
C GLU A 76 -5.87 -10.93 9.58
N ARG A 77 -6.88 -11.02 8.71
CA ARG A 77 -6.77 -11.70 7.42
C ARG A 77 -5.69 -11.06 6.55
N LEU A 78 -5.69 -9.74 6.45
CA LEU A 78 -4.70 -9.01 5.64
C LEU A 78 -3.30 -9.12 6.22
N ALA A 79 -3.15 -9.05 7.54
CA ALA A 79 -1.86 -9.28 8.19
C ALA A 79 -1.30 -10.67 7.85
N ASP A 80 -2.14 -11.70 7.90
CA ASP A 80 -1.74 -13.06 7.55
C ASP A 80 -1.36 -13.19 6.08
N VAL A 81 -2.13 -12.58 5.17
CA VAL A 81 -1.83 -12.57 3.73
C VAL A 81 -0.47 -11.91 3.48
N LEU A 82 -0.22 -10.77 4.09
CA LEU A 82 1.06 -10.07 3.97
C LEU A 82 2.22 -10.95 4.43
N ARG A 83 2.11 -11.53 5.63
CA ARG A 83 3.15 -12.38 6.21
C ARG A 83 3.41 -13.63 5.36
N ARG A 84 2.37 -14.26 4.83
CA ARG A 84 2.50 -15.44 3.94
C ARG A 84 3.19 -15.10 2.63
N ASN A 85 3.17 -13.85 2.23
CA ASN A 85 3.87 -13.36 1.04
C ASN A 85 5.23 -12.72 1.36
N GLY A 86 5.75 -12.97 2.56
CA GLY A 86 7.07 -12.50 2.95
C GLY A 86 7.14 -11.02 3.34
N VAL A 87 6.01 -10.37 3.57
CA VAL A 87 5.95 -8.96 3.96
C VAL A 87 5.81 -8.89 5.48
N ALA A 88 6.72 -8.15 6.13
CA ALA A 88 6.60 -7.89 7.57
C ALA A 88 5.34 -7.06 7.82
N ALA A 89 4.45 -7.57 8.66
CA ALA A 89 3.20 -6.89 9.02
C ALA A 89 3.03 -6.96 10.52
N ASP A 90 2.83 -5.80 11.14
CA ASP A 90 2.65 -5.68 12.59
C ASP A 90 1.21 -5.30 12.88
N LEU A 91 0.51 -6.18 13.60
CA LEU A 91 -0.85 -5.96 14.07
C LEU A 91 -0.81 -5.55 15.54
N HIS A 92 -1.25 -4.35 15.83
CA HIS A 92 -1.25 -3.84 17.20
C HIS A 92 -2.45 -2.91 17.43
N HIS A 93 -2.74 -2.62 18.70
CA HIS A 93 -3.74 -1.64 19.08
C HIS A 93 -3.05 -0.32 19.39
N ASP A 94 -3.52 0.75 18.77
CA ASP A 94 -3.13 2.09 19.18
C ASP A 94 -3.71 2.32 20.59
N PRO A 95 -2.93 2.79 21.56
CA PRO A 95 -3.44 3.05 22.91
C PRO A 95 -4.62 3.99 22.97
N MET A 96 -4.75 4.89 22.01
CA MET A 96 -5.80 5.91 21.94
C MET A 96 -6.70 5.76 20.73
N GLY A 97 -6.59 4.66 19.98
CA GLY A 97 -7.29 4.52 18.73
C GLY A 97 -7.61 3.07 18.34
N PRO A 98 -7.85 2.83 17.07
CA PRO A 98 -8.26 1.52 16.57
C PRO A 98 -7.11 0.53 16.51
N ALA A 99 -7.43 -0.73 16.22
CA ALA A 99 -6.43 -1.71 15.82
C ALA A 99 -5.84 -1.33 14.46
N ILE A 100 -4.54 -1.53 14.29
CA ILE A 100 -3.77 -1.11 13.12
C ILE A 100 -2.86 -2.25 12.66
N VAL A 101 -2.73 -2.39 11.35
CA VAL A 101 -1.67 -3.21 10.72
C VAL A 101 -0.75 -2.26 9.97
N THR A 102 0.55 -2.31 10.27
CA THR A 102 1.56 -1.54 9.54
C THR A 102 2.41 -2.46 8.68
N PHE A 103 2.75 -2.00 7.49
CA PHE A 103 3.60 -2.73 6.56
C PHE A 103 4.24 -1.75 5.57
N ARG A 104 5.16 -2.26 4.73
CA ARG A 104 5.78 -1.48 3.67
C ARG A 104 5.59 -2.16 2.33
N ASP A 105 5.39 -1.34 1.30
CA ASP A 105 5.31 -1.84 -0.07
C ASP A 105 6.69 -2.11 -0.66
N PRO A 106 6.81 -2.59 -1.93
CA PRO A 106 8.11 -2.86 -2.54
C PRO A 106 9.03 -1.65 -2.66
N ASP A 107 8.49 -0.43 -2.66
CA ASP A 107 9.26 0.81 -2.71
C ASP A 107 9.54 1.40 -1.33
N ASN A 108 9.29 0.62 -0.27
CA ASN A 108 9.45 1.04 1.13
C ASN A 108 8.42 2.07 1.59
N ILE A 109 7.34 2.28 0.83
CA ILE A 109 6.27 3.18 1.24
C ILE A 109 5.53 2.57 2.42
N GLN A 110 5.40 3.35 3.50
CA GLN A 110 4.76 2.90 4.73
C GLN A 110 3.24 3.02 4.61
N TRP A 111 2.55 1.94 4.94
CA TRP A 111 1.10 1.84 4.95
C TRP A 111 0.57 1.44 6.31
N GLU A 112 -0.61 1.93 6.61
CA GLU A 112 -1.42 1.45 7.73
C GLU A 112 -2.78 1.00 7.21
N LEU A 113 -3.24 -0.11 7.77
CA LEU A 113 -4.64 -0.51 7.65
C LEU A 113 -5.25 -0.36 9.05
N PHE A 114 -6.40 0.27 9.14
CA PHE A 114 -7.04 0.47 10.44
C PHE A 114 -8.49 0.00 10.42
N GLU A 115 -8.96 -0.47 11.57
CA GLU A 115 -10.35 -0.86 11.71
C GLU A 115 -11.24 0.38 11.72
N GLN A 116 -12.18 0.44 10.78
CA GLN A 116 -13.21 1.47 10.78
C GLN A 116 -14.31 1.12 11.79
N THR A 117 -14.66 2.11 12.57
CA THR A 117 -15.75 1.97 13.54
C THR A 117 -17.01 2.68 13.06
#